data_99fc0c53974f913f849461d056c7a0db
#
_entry.id   99fc0c53974f913f849461d056c7a0db
#
_cell.length_a   1.000
_cell.length_b   1.000
_cell.length_c   1.000
_cell.angle_alpha   90.00
_cell.angle_beta   90.00
_cell.angle_gamma   90.00
#
_symmetry.space_group_name_H-M   'P 1'
#
loop_
_entity.id
_entity.type
_entity.pdbx_description
1 polymer ?
#
loop_
_entity_poly.entity_id
_entity_poly.type
_entity_poly.pdbx_seq_one_letter_code
_entity_poly.pdbx_strand_id
1 'polypeptide(L)'
;VYVVERKGRREGIGRIGRLPEAMPFVEFAEQLRKRLGLDRIRLVGDGQKMVRRVGLCTGSGVEFLTAAAKQGADAYLTGDIKYHEAQKAVGMDICVADVTHYASEVLIVPVLREKIAAAAGKNGWELEVVCSEVDGQTFWTI
;
A
#
# COMPACT_ATOMS: atom_id res chain seq x y z
N VAL A 1 -9.91 0.74 -5.38
CA VAL A 1 -9.72 0.37 -6.77
C VAL A 1 -10.87 -0.50 -7.28
N TYR A 2 -11.27 -1.51 -6.55
CA TYR A 2 -12.50 -2.25 -6.82
C TYR A 2 -13.60 -1.70 -5.93
N VAL A 3 -14.69 -1.21 -6.51
CA VAL A 3 -15.77 -0.54 -5.78
C VAL A 3 -16.99 -1.44 -5.68
N VAL A 4 -17.44 -1.67 -4.47
CA VAL A 4 -18.72 -2.34 -4.17
C VAL A 4 -19.62 -1.32 -3.49
N GLU A 5 -20.86 -1.23 -3.93
CA GLU A 5 -21.85 -0.40 -3.27
C GLU A 5 -22.62 -1.23 -2.23
N ARG A 6 -22.48 -0.86 -0.95
CA ARG A 6 -23.20 -1.48 0.16
C ARG A 6 -23.94 -0.41 0.96
N LYS A 7 -25.25 -0.55 1.08
CA LYS A 7 -26.11 0.36 1.89
C LYS A 7 -25.84 1.85 1.58
N GLY A 8 -25.72 2.20 0.29
CA GLY A 8 -25.48 3.56 -0.17
C GLY A 8 -24.05 4.08 0.08
N ARG A 9 -23.12 3.23 0.49
CA ARG A 9 -21.70 3.55 0.64
C ARG A 9 -20.88 2.86 -0.44
N ARG A 10 -19.95 3.60 -1.01
CA ARG A 10 -18.97 3.04 -1.93
C ARG A 10 -17.80 2.48 -1.10
N GLU A 11 -17.72 1.19 -1.06
CA GLU A 11 -16.63 0.44 -0.42
C GLU A 11 -15.77 -0.22 -1.49
N GLY A 12 -14.53 -0.56 -1.17
CA GLY A 12 -13.67 -1.24 -2.13
C GLY A 12 -12.30 -1.56 -1.58
N ILE A 13 -11.63 -2.48 -2.25
CA ILE A 13 -10.25 -2.88 -1.97
C ILE A 13 -9.30 -1.87 -2.63
N GLY A 14 -8.28 -1.45 -1.88
CA GLY A 14 -7.32 -0.45 -2.31
C GLY A 14 -7.86 0.98 -2.33
N ARG A 15 -7.00 1.89 -2.68
CA ARG A 15 -7.32 3.32 -2.76
C ARG A 15 -6.59 3.94 -3.95
N ILE A 16 -7.14 5.05 -4.45
CA ILE A 16 -6.41 5.94 -5.37
C ILE A 16 -6.40 7.32 -4.74
N GLY A 17 -5.21 7.91 -4.67
CA GLY A 17 -4.99 9.25 -4.18
C GLY A 17 -4.22 10.09 -5.18
N ARG A 18 -4.04 11.37 -4.83
CA ARG A 18 -3.18 12.30 -5.57
C ARG A 18 -2.13 12.87 -4.64
N LEU A 19 -0.90 12.93 -5.11
CA LEU A 19 0.16 13.68 -4.46
C LEU A 19 -0.15 15.18 -4.59
N PRO A 20 0.25 16.00 -3.62
CA PRO A 20 0.11 17.46 -3.70
C PRO A 20 0.75 18.01 -4.98
N GLU A 21 1.95 17.53 -5.30
CA GLU A 21 2.71 17.86 -6.49
C GLU A 21 3.16 16.60 -7.21
N ALA A 22 3.34 16.71 -8.53
CA ALA A 22 3.93 15.63 -9.30
C ALA A 22 5.44 15.57 -9.02
N MET A 23 5.98 14.35 -8.92
CA MET A 23 7.42 14.13 -8.73
C MET A 23 7.89 12.92 -9.53
N PRO A 24 9.20 12.78 -9.82
CA PRO A 24 9.74 11.56 -10.42
C PRO A 24 9.41 10.32 -9.59
N PHE A 25 9.12 9.22 -10.24
CA PHE A 25 8.75 7.98 -9.56
C PHE A 25 9.83 7.48 -8.59
N VAL A 26 11.11 7.63 -8.96
CA VAL A 26 12.23 7.24 -8.08
C VAL A 26 12.25 8.08 -6.79
N GLU A 27 11.92 9.36 -6.87
CA GLU A 27 11.85 10.25 -5.70
C GLU A 27 10.66 9.86 -4.80
N PHE A 28 9.50 9.63 -5.38
CA PHE A 28 8.33 9.10 -4.66
C PHE A 28 8.67 7.79 -3.93
N ALA A 29 9.31 6.86 -4.64
CA ALA A 29 9.71 5.56 -4.10
C ALA A 29 10.70 5.70 -2.93
N GLU A 30 11.66 6.61 -3.03
CA GLU A 30 12.62 6.87 -1.95
C GLU A 30 11.95 7.49 -0.71
N GLN A 31 11.00 8.41 -0.89
CA GLN A 31 10.21 8.94 0.23
C GLN A 31 9.40 7.84 0.89
N LEU A 32 8.80 6.94 0.10
CA LEU A 32 8.03 5.81 0.59
C LEU A 32 8.91 4.83 1.38
N ARG A 33 10.08 4.48 0.83
CA ARG A 33 11.06 3.61 1.48
C ARG A 33 11.43 4.13 2.88
N LYS A 34 11.75 5.43 2.97
CA LYS A 34 12.10 6.07 4.26
C LYS A 34 10.93 6.07 5.25
N ARG A 35 9.72 6.38 4.78
CA ARG A 35 8.53 6.40 5.65
C ARG A 35 8.14 5.03 6.19
N LEU A 36 8.39 3.98 5.43
CA LEU A 36 8.13 2.59 5.82
C LEU A 36 9.30 1.95 6.59
N GLY A 37 10.43 2.66 6.74
CA GLY A 37 11.61 2.13 7.42
C GLY A 37 12.27 0.95 6.70
N LEU A 38 12.14 0.89 5.38
CA LEU A 38 12.66 -0.21 4.57
C LEU A 38 14.09 0.06 4.10
N ASP A 39 14.95 -0.95 4.16
CA ASP A 39 16.30 -0.88 3.58
C ASP A 39 16.26 -0.78 2.06
N ARG A 40 15.32 -1.50 1.44
CA ARG A 40 15.12 -1.54 -0.01
C ARG A 40 13.67 -1.78 -0.38
N ILE A 41 13.29 -1.34 -1.59
CA ILE A 41 12.05 -1.68 -2.26
C ILE A 41 12.35 -2.06 -3.71
N ARG A 42 11.50 -2.87 -4.32
CA ARG A 42 11.62 -3.19 -5.74
C ARG A 42 10.76 -2.24 -6.56
N LEU A 43 11.32 -1.77 -7.68
CA LEU A 43 10.64 -0.83 -8.57
C LEU A 43 10.46 -1.44 -9.95
N VAL A 44 9.33 -1.11 -10.59
CA VAL A 44 9.00 -1.48 -11.96
C VAL A 44 8.62 -0.23 -12.72
N GLY A 45 9.08 -0.09 -13.95
CA GLY A 45 8.80 1.04 -14.82
C GLY A 45 9.91 2.08 -14.85
N ASP A 46 9.62 3.25 -15.45
CA ASP A 46 10.57 4.33 -15.59
C ASP A 46 10.67 5.17 -14.32
N GLY A 47 11.85 5.19 -13.69
CA GLY A 47 12.13 5.97 -12.49
C GLY A 47 11.97 7.48 -12.67
N GLN A 48 12.10 7.99 -13.89
CA GLN A 48 11.97 9.42 -14.21
C GLN A 48 10.53 9.83 -14.57
N LYS A 49 9.63 8.87 -14.73
CA LYS A 49 8.22 9.15 -14.99
C LYS A 49 7.64 10.01 -13.88
N MET A 50 7.00 11.10 -14.27
CA MET A 50 6.30 11.98 -13.32
C MET A 50 5.05 11.29 -12.80
N VAL A 51 4.95 11.16 -11.50
CA VAL A 51 3.81 10.53 -10.81
C VAL A 51 3.09 11.56 -9.96
N ARG A 52 1.78 11.58 -10.06
CA ARG A 52 0.90 12.40 -9.25
C ARG A 52 -0.29 11.60 -8.71
N ARG A 53 -0.80 10.67 -9.51
CA ARG A 53 -1.94 9.83 -9.13
C ARG A 53 -1.44 8.43 -8.79
N VAL A 54 -1.63 8.03 -7.54
CA VAL A 54 -1.09 6.77 -7.00
C VAL A 54 -2.24 5.87 -6.58
N GLY A 55 -2.25 4.66 -7.12
CA GLY A 55 -3.09 3.57 -6.64
C GLY A 55 -2.35 2.77 -5.57
N LEU A 56 -3.05 2.20 -4.61
CA LEU A 56 -2.47 1.30 -3.63
C LEU A 56 -3.43 0.18 -3.24
N CYS A 57 -2.85 -0.99 -2.97
CA CYS A 57 -3.50 -2.08 -2.25
C CYS A 57 -2.42 -2.82 -1.46
N THR A 58 -2.62 -2.91 -0.15
CA THR A 58 -1.67 -3.56 0.76
C THR A 58 -1.67 -5.07 0.56
N GLY A 59 -0.64 -5.74 1.06
CA GLY A 59 -0.45 -7.17 0.84
C GLY A 59 -0.20 -7.51 -0.62
N SER A 60 -0.67 -8.65 -1.08
CA SER A 60 -0.57 -9.10 -2.49
C SER A 60 -1.74 -8.56 -3.34
N GLY A 61 -1.75 -7.25 -3.58
CA GLY A 61 -2.84 -6.54 -4.26
C GLY A 61 -2.68 -6.37 -5.76
N VAL A 62 -1.78 -7.12 -6.41
CA VAL A 62 -1.44 -6.95 -7.84
C VAL A 62 -2.61 -7.21 -8.79
N GLU A 63 -3.59 -7.99 -8.39
CA GLU A 63 -4.81 -8.24 -9.18
C GLU A 63 -5.57 -6.94 -9.52
N PHE A 64 -5.46 -5.90 -8.67
CA PHE A 64 -6.11 -4.61 -8.88
C PHE A 64 -5.27 -3.60 -9.69
N LEU A 65 -4.05 -3.96 -10.10
CA LEU A 65 -3.16 -3.13 -10.89
C LEU A 65 -3.84 -2.61 -12.16
N THR A 66 -4.49 -3.51 -12.91
CA THR A 66 -5.20 -3.14 -14.14
C THR A 66 -6.34 -2.15 -13.88
N ALA A 67 -7.05 -2.31 -12.77
CA ALA A 67 -8.13 -1.40 -12.40
C ALA A 67 -7.58 -0.02 -11.98
N ALA A 68 -6.42 0.03 -11.33
CA ALA A 68 -5.74 1.28 -11.00
C ALA A 68 -5.25 2.02 -12.26
N ALA A 69 -4.63 1.30 -13.19
CA ALA A 69 -4.19 1.85 -14.48
C ALA A 69 -5.37 2.44 -15.29
N LYS A 70 -6.48 1.70 -15.42
CA LYS A 70 -7.72 2.17 -16.09
C LYS A 70 -8.33 3.41 -15.44
N GLN A 71 -8.09 3.63 -14.15
CA GLN A 71 -8.50 4.83 -13.42
C GLN A 71 -7.46 5.94 -13.48
N GLY A 72 -6.43 5.80 -14.31
CA GLY A 72 -5.40 6.82 -14.56
C GLY A 72 -4.40 6.96 -13.41
N ALA A 73 -4.07 5.88 -12.72
CA ALA A 73 -2.95 5.88 -11.79
C ALA A 73 -1.63 5.89 -12.58
N ASP A 74 -0.72 6.78 -12.21
CA ASP A 74 0.64 6.87 -12.77
C ASP A 74 1.56 5.82 -12.14
N ALA A 75 1.31 5.55 -10.85
CA ALA A 75 2.03 4.54 -10.08
C ALA A 75 1.08 3.69 -9.23
N TYR A 76 1.53 2.50 -8.88
CA TYR A 76 0.81 1.55 -8.03
C TYR A 76 1.72 1.01 -6.94
N LEU A 77 1.18 0.95 -5.72
CA LEU A 77 1.86 0.47 -4.52
C LEU A 77 1.23 -0.83 -4.05
N THR A 78 2.04 -1.87 -3.84
CA THR A 78 1.58 -3.17 -3.34
C THR A 78 2.77 -4.01 -2.85
N GLY A 79 2.56 -5.27 -2.52
CA GLY A 79 3.61 -6.24 -2.21
C GLY A 79 3.54 -7.48 -3.12
N ASP A 80 4.54 -8.33 -3.02
CA ASP A 80 4.62 -9.66 -3.64
C ASP A 80 4.49 -9.68 -5.17
N ILE A 81 5.06 -8.70 -5.86
CA ILE A 81 5.03 -8.63 -7.33
C ILE A 81 5.89 -9.74 -7.93
N LYS A 82 5.29 -10.54 -8.81
CA LYS A 82 5.96 -11.55 -9.62
C LYS A 82 6.45 -10.95 -10.95
N TYR A 83 7.41 -11.65 -11.57
CA TYR A 83 8.03 -11.19 -12.82
C TYR A 83 7.02 -10.86 -13.93
N HIS A 84 6.05 -11.75 -14.19
CA HIS A 84 5.06 -11.53 -15.24
C HIS A 84 4.11 -10.35 -14.94
N GLU A 85 3.86 -10.09 -13.67
CA GLU A 85 3.07 -8.94 -13.24
C GLU A 85 3.83 -7.63 -13.44
N ALA A 86 5.14 -7.65 -13.19
CA ALA A 86 6.03 -6.54 -13.51
C ALA A 86 6.05 -6.24 -15.02
N GLN A 87 6.16 -7.27 -15.86
CA GLN A 87 6.08 -7.12 -17.32
C GLN A 87 4.73 -6.52 -17.76
N LYS A 88 3.64 -6.96 -17.15
CA LYS A 88 2.30 -6.42 -17.42
C LYS A 88 2.21 -4.94 -17.03
N ALA A 89 2.80 -4.54 -15.92
CA ALA A 89 2.84 -3.13 -15.50
C ALA A 89 3.57 -2.26 -16.51
N VAL A 90 4.74 -2.72 -16.99
CA VAL A 90 5.50 -2.04 -18.05
C VAL A 90 4.66 -1.90 -19.33
N GLY A 91 3.97 -2.96 -19.74
CA GLY A 91 3.10 -2.95 -20.93
C GLY A 91 1.89 -2.01 -20.81
N MET A 92 1.49 -1.66 -19.58
CA MET A 92 0.42 -0.68 -19.30
C MET A 92 0.95 0.73 -19.01
N ASP A 93 2.25 0.95 -19.13
CA ASP A 93 2.92 2.21 -18.78
C ASP A 93 2.56 2.73 -17.37
N ILE A 94 2.48 1.84 -16.38
CA ILE A 94 2.28 2.18 -14.98
C ILE A 94 3.49 1.77 -14.15
N CYS A 95 4.02 2.69 -13.34
CA CYS A 95 5.10 2.36 -12.41
C CYS A 95 4.57 1.54 -11.23
N VAL A 96 5.37 0.63 -10.68
CA VAL A 96 5.00 -0.14 -9.48
C VAL A 96 6.10 -0.11 -8.44
N ALA A 97 5.72 0.18 -7.20
CA ALA A 97 6.58 0.03 -6.02
C ALA A 97 6.12 -1.19 -5.21
N ASP A 98 6.98 -2.20 -5.12
CA ASP A 98 6.78 -3.37 -4.27
C ASP A 98 7.46 -3.11 -2.92
N VAL A 99 6.64 -2.81 -1.93
CA VAL A 99 7.07 -2.47 -0.57
C VAL A 99 7.01 -3.66 0.39
N THR A 100 6.88 -4.86 -0.13
CA THR A 100 6.62 -6.12 0.59
C THR A 100 5.21 -6.20 1.19
N HIS A 101 4.76 -7.42 1.40
CA HIS A 101 3.48 -7.71 2.03
C HIS A 101 3.44 -7.15 3.45
N TYR A 102 4.38 -7.60 4.28
CA TYR A 102 4.45 -7.26 5.69
C TYR A 102 4.50 -5.74 5.94
N ALA A 103 5.41 -5.03 5.28
CA ALA A 103 5.57 -3.59 5.49
C ALA A 103 4.34 -2.77 5.07
N SER A 104 3.58 -3.26 4.09
CA SER A 104 2.35 -2.59 3.65
C SER A 104 1.17 -2.81 4.62
N GLU A 105 1.20 -3.87 5.45
CA GLU A 105 0.09 -4.25 6.33
C GLU A 105 0.34 -3.99 7.81
N VAL A 106 1.58 -4.13 8.29
CA VAL A 106 1.89 -3.95 9.72
C VAL A 106 1.49 -2.60 10.29
N LEU A 107 1.37 -1.59 9.44
CA LEU A 107 0.93 -0.24 9.80
C LEU A 107 -0.47 -0.20 10.43
N ILE A 108 -1.30 -1.22 10.22
CA ILE A 108 -2.64 -1.29 10.78
C ILE A 108 -2.64 -1.63 12.28
N VAL A 109 -1.58 -2.28 12.79
CA VAL A 109 -1.51 -2.78 14.16
C VAL A 109 -1.71 -1.68 15.21
N PRO A 110 -0.92 -0.57 15.21
CA PRO A 110 -1.13 0.52 16.16
C PRO A 110 -2.50 1.19 16.00
N VAL A 111 -3.00 1.31 14.76
CA VAL A 111 -4.30 1.90 14.48
C VAL A 111 -5.43 1.04 15.06
N LEU A 112 -5.33 -0.29 14.95
CA LEU A 112 -6.29 -1.21 15.54
C LEU A 112 -6.25 -1.15 17.07
N ARG A 113 -5.06 -1.12 17.66
CA ARG A 113 -4.91 -0.96 19.11
C ARG A 113 -5.65 0.30 19.61
N GLU A 114 -5.42 1.44 18.98
CA GLU A 114 -6.08 2.70 19.35
C GLU A 114 -7.60 2.60 19.23
N LYS A 115 -8.10 2.06 18.13
CA LYS A 115 -9.55 1.91 17.91
C LYS A 115 -10.20 0.96 18.90
N ILE A 116 -9.55 -0.17 19.22
CA ILE A 116 -10.06 -1.13 20.19
C ILE A 116 -10.04 -0.53 21.60
N ALA A 117 -8.95 0.13 22.00
CA ALA A 117 -8.85 0.80 23.28
C ALA A 117 -9.92 1.90 23.45
N ALA A 118 -10.15 2.71 22.41
CA ALA A 118 -11.21 3.71 22.43
C ALA A 118 -12.61 3.09 22.53
N ALA A 119 -12.86 1.99 21.85
CA ALA A 119 -14.12 1.26 21.93
C ALA A 119 -14.33 0.65 23.32
N ALA A 120 -13.28 0.08 23.92
CA ALA A 120 -13.32 -0.47 25.26
C ALA A 120 -13.68 0.61 26.30
N GLY A 121 -12.99 1.75 26.27
CA GLY A 121 -13.28 2.87 27.16
C GLY A 121 -14.72 3.40 27.00
N LYS A 122 -15.21 3.51 25.76
CA LYS A 122 -16.57 3.96 25.49
C LYS A 122 -17.65 3.00 26.05
N ASN A 123 -17.36 1.71 26.11
CA ASN A 123 -18.29 0.68 26.58
C ASN A 123 -18.06 0.31 28.05
N GLY A 124 -17.08 0.95 28.74
CA GLY A 124 -16.77 0.63 30.13
C GLY A 124 -16.12 -0.75 30.32
N TRP A 125 -15.45 -1.28 29.28
CA TRP A 125 -14.76 -2.56 29.40
C TRP A 125 -13.39 -2.38 30.06
N GLU A 126 -13.16 -3.09 31.15
CA GLU A 126 -11.87 -3.11 31.84
C GLU A 126 -10.94 -4.11 31.13
N LEU A 127 -10.27 -3.64 30.09
CA LEU A 127 -9.28 -4.42 29.35
C LEU A 127 -8.09 -3.56 28.93
N GLU A 128 -6.92 -4.17 28.96
CA GLU A 128 -5.70 -3.59 28.41
C GLU A 128 -5.54 -4.02 26.95
N VAL A 129 -5.27 -3.08 26.06
CA VAL A 129 -5.03 -3.33 24.64
C VAL A 129 -3.58 -3.01 24.31
N VAL A 130 -2.81 -4.01 23.98
CA VAL A 130 -1.38 -3.88 23.63
C VAL A 130 -1.13 -4.31 22.19
N CYS A 131 -0.09 -3.75 21.57
CA CYS A 131 0.44 -4.30 20.32
C CYS A 131 1.36 -5.49 20.64
N SER A 132 1.37 -6.51 19.77
CA SER A 132 2.39 -7.55 19.82
C SER A 132 3.76 -6.93 19.53
N GLU A 133 4.76 -7.31 20.31
CA GLU A 133 6.17 -6.93 20.07
C GLU A 133 6.91 -7.98 19.22
N VAL A 134 6.22 -9.06 18.83
CA VAL A 134 6.80 -10.09 17.97
C VAL A 134 6.88 -9.55 16.55
N ASP A 135 8.10 -9.49 16.00
CA ASP A 135 8.30 -9.19 14.59
C ASP A 135 7.76 -10.34 13.74
N GLY A 136 6.74 -10.07 12.95
CA GLY A 136 6.13 -11.01 12.02
C GLY A 136 6.82 -11.08 10.65
N GLN A 137 7.92 -10.34 10.45
CA GLN A 137 8.65 -10.39 9.19
C GLN A 137 9.31 -11.76 8.99
N THR A 138 8.85 -12.47 7.97
CA THR A 138 9.33 -13.83 7.67
C THR A 138 10.55 -13.83 6.77
N PHE A 139 10.69 -12.80 5.92
CA PHE A 139 11.79 -12.69 4.96
C PHE A 139 12.87 -11.75 5.47
N TRP A 140 14.09 -12.18 5.35
CA TRP A 140 15.26 -11.35 5.56
C TRP A 140 16.14 -11.37 4.30
N THR A 141 16.98 -10.39 4.14
CA THR A 141 17.82 -10.23 2.95
C THR A 141 19.24 -9.91 3.33
N ILE A 142 20.18 -10.43 2.56
CA ILE A 142 21.63 -10.18 2.67
C ILE A 142 22.07 -9.09 1.69
#